data_66736a8c728b6b616a5c363dd2e90209
#
_entry.id   66736a8c728b6b616a5c363dd2e90209
#
_cell.length_a   1.000
_cell.length_b   1.000
_cell.length_c   1.000
_cell.angle_alpha   90.00
_cell.angle_beta   90.00
_cell.angle_gamma   90.00
#
_symmetry.space_group_name_H-M   'P 1'
#
loop_
_entity.id
_entity.type
_entity.pdbx_description
1 polymer ?
#
loop_
_entity_poly.entity_id
_entity_poly.type
_entity_poly.pdbx_seq_one_letter_code
_entity_poly.pdbx_strand_id
1 'polypeptide(L)'
;IDVPKGDYVLYFGRLSEEKGIDRILAACRLLPEIPFVIAGGGPLEEICRTCELPNVRFVGFKTGRELQALVAAARFTLHLSLWYENCPLALLESQSLGTPVLCNRIGGMPELVEEGKTGILNDTFTPEAYAEKIRALYGDSALLDEMARNCRAKKESMMTLDRYCDRLLAIY
;
A
#
# COMPACT_ATOMS: atom_id res chain seq x y z
N ILE A 1 -14.23 7.78 -5.64
CA ILE A 1 -14.31 6.63 -6.55
C ILE A 1 -15.02 5.50 -5.80
N ASP A 2 -16.19 5.18 -6.26
CA ASP A 2 -16.99 4.05 -5.74
C ASP A 2 -16.83 2.86 -6.69
N VAL A 3 -16.01 1.89 -6.26
CA VAL A 3 -15.79 0.64 -7.01
C VAL A 3 -15.95 -0.53 -6.04
N PRO A 4 -16.49 -1.66 -6.51
CA PRO A 4 -16.58 -2.85 -5.67
C PRO A 4 -15.17 -3.32 -5.27
N LYS A 5 -15.05 -3.84 -4.05
CA LYS A 5 -13.78 -4.44 -3.59
C LYS A 5 -13.46 -5.66 -4.44
N GLY A 6 -12.26 -5.68 -4.96
CA GLY A 6 -11.65 -6.84 -5.59
C GLY A 6 -11.01 -7.75 -4.56
N ASP A 7 -10.64 -8.93 -4.99
CA ASP A 7 -10.00 -9.92 -4.13
C ASP A 7 -8.50 -10.01 -4.40
N TYR A 8 -7.79 -8.92 -4.10
CA TYR A 8 -6.33 -8.87 -4.29
C TYR A 8 -5.65 -7.89 -3.33
N VAL A 9 -4.37 -8.14 -3.10
CA VAL A 9 -3.44 -7.24 -2.42
C VAL A 9 -2.69 -6.44 -3.49
N LEU A 10 -2.55 -5.11 -3.30
CA LEU A 10 -1.94 -4.24 -4.30
C LEU A 10 -0.59 -3.70 -3.80
N TYR A 11 0.43 -3.80 -4.63
CA TYR A 11 1.58 -2.90 -4.59
C TYR A 11 1.46 -1.89 -5.72
N PHE A 12 1.71 -0.62 -5.44
CA PHE A 12 1.84 0.42 -6.47
C PHE A 12 2.92 1.42 -6.11
N GLY A 13 3.73 1.79 -7.07
CA GLY A 13 4.85 2.70 -6.90
C GLY A 13 6.03 2.37 -7.80
N ARG A 14 7.21 2.95 -7.49
CA ARG A 14 8.44 2.67 -8.21
C ARG A 14 8.90 1.24 -7.95
N LEU A 15 9.26 0.54 -9.02
CA LEU A 15 9.76 -0.83 -8.97
C LEU A 15 11.29 -0.81 -8.83
N SER A 16 11.77 -0.82 -7.59
CA SER A 16 13.19 -0.69 -7.27
C SER A 16 13.55 -1.43 -5.96
N GLU A 17 14.83 -1.66 -5.74
CA GLU A 17 15.32 -2.42 -4.57
C GLU A 17 14.94 -1.74 -3.25
N GLU A 18 15.07 -0.41 -3.17
CA GLU A 18 14.74 0.35 -1.97
C GLU A 18 13.24 0.29 -1.61
N LYS A 19 12.38 -0.04 -2.57
CA LYS A 19 10.95 -0.27 -2.35
C LYS A 19 10.63 -1.72 -1.96
N GLY A 20 11.63 -2.59 -1.91
CA GLY A 20 11.50 -3.97 -1.44
C GLY A 20 10.78 -4.91 -2.39
N ILE A 21 10.81 -4.63 -3.70
CA ILE A 21 10.10 -5.41 -4.73
C ILE A 21 10.52 -6.87 -4.73
N ASP A 22 11.80 -7.13 -4.61
CA ASP A 22 12.38 -8.48 -4.53
C ASP A 22 11.80 -9.28 -3.34
N ARG A 23 11.69 -8.65 -2.18
CA ARG A 23 11.11 -9.24 -0.97
C ARG A 23 9.60 -9.42 -1.07
N ILE A 24 8.91 -8.47 -1.71
CA ILE A 24 7.47 -8.58 -1.99
C ILE A 24 7.21 -9.80 -2.89
N LEU A 25 7.96 -9.96 -3.98
CA LEU A 25 7.82 -11.12 -4.85
C LEU A 25 8.17 -12.44 -4.15
N ALA A 26 9.19 -12.43 -3.27
CA ALA A 26 9.51 -13.58 -2.45
C ALA A 26 8.38 -13.92 -1.47
N ALA A 27 7.73 -12.93 -0.85
CA ALA A 27 6.55 -13.14 -0.01
C ALA A 27 5.35 -13.67 -0.83
N CYS A 28 5.11 -13.14 -2.04
CA CYS A 28 4.07 -13.66 -2.93
C CYS A 28 4.25 -15.16 -3.25
N ARG A 29 5.50 -15.61 -3.41
CA ARG A 29 5.80 -17.03 -3.63
C ARG A 29 5.41 -17.92 -2.45
N LEU A 30 5.44 -17.38 -1.23
CA LEU A 30 5.02 -18.08 0.00
C LEU A 30 3.50 -18.06 0.21
N LEU A 31 2.75 -17.36 -0.67
CA LEU A 31 1.32 -17.11 -0.55
C LEU A 31 0.59 -17.44 -1.86
N PRO A 32 0.70 -18.65 -2.41
CA PRO A 32 0.12 -18.97 -3.71
C PRO A 32 -1.40 -18.85 -3.76
N GLU A 33 -2.06 -18.87 -2.59
CA GLU A 33 -3.50 -18.73 -2.43
C GLU A 33 -4.02 -17.29 -2.47
N ILE A 34 -3.11 -16.29 -2.34
CA ILE A 34 -3.49 -14.87 -2.28
C ILE A 34 -3.19 -14.20 -3.62
N PRO A 35 -4.18 -13.56 -4.28
CA PRO A 35 -3.94 -12.79 -5.50
C PRO A 35 -3.24 -11.46 -5.22
N PHE A 36 -2.22 -11.17 -6.01
CA PHE A 36 -1.49 -9.90 -5.96
C PHE A 36 -1.59 -9.16 -7.29
N VAL A 37 -1.66 -7.83 -7.19
CA VAL A 37 -1.51 -6.93 -8.32
C VAL A 37 -0.31 -6.02 -8.06
N ILE A 38 0.57 -5.90 -9.05
CA ILE A 38 1.72 -5.01 -9.00
C ILE A 38 1.57 -3.97 -10.11
N ALA A 39 1.52 -2.69 -9.71
CA ALA A 39 1.41 -1.55 -10.60
C ALA A 39 2.60 -0.61 -10.42
N GLY A 40 3.27 -0.26 -11.51
CA GLY A 40 4.39 0.67 -11.46
C GLY A 40 5.36 0.50 -12.60
N GLY A 41 6.43 1.29 -12.55
CA GLY A 41 7.57 1.20 -13.44
C GLY A 41 8.87 1.45 -12.66
N GLY A 42 9.99 1.06 -13.22
CA GLY A 42 11.29 1.25 -12.60
C GLY A 42 12.33 0.21 -12.99
N PRO A 43 13.52 0.24 -12.36
CA PRO A 43 14.63 -0.65 -12.71
C PRO A 43 14.29 -2.16 -12.59
N LEU A 44 13.35 -2.52 -11.70
CA LEU A 44 12.94 -3.91 -11.48
C LEU A 44 11.63 -4.27 -12.22
N GLU A 45 11.22 -3.50 -13.22
CA GLU A 45 10.00 -3.78 -14.00
C GLU A 45 10.06 -5.12 -14.69
N GLU A 46 11.20 -5.46 -15.29
CA GLU A 46 11.37 -6.72 -16.01
C GLU A 46 11.20 -7.94 -15.10
N ILE A 47 11.70 -7.85 -13.86
CA ILE A 47 11.54 -8.93 -12.86
C ILE A 47 10.05 -9.13 -12.53
N CYS A 48 9.27 -8.05 -12.42
CA CYS A 48 7.83 -8.14 -12.20
C CYS A 48 7.09 -8.70 -13.41
N ARG A 49 7.53 -8.35 -14.62
CA ARG A 49 6.92 -8.79 -15.88
C ARG A 49 7.14 -10.27 -16.14
N THR A 50 8.33 -10.77 -15.83
CA THR A 50 8.77 -12.15 -16.11
C THR A 50 8.65 -13.09 -14.91
N CYS A 51 8.12 -12.60 -13.77
CA CYS A 51 7.94 -13.47 -12.62
C CYS A 51 6.92 -14.57 -12.94
N GLU A 52 7.34 -15.82 -12.80
CA GLU A 52 6.49 -17.01 -13.03
C GLU A 52 5.67 -17.34 -11.77
N LEU A 53 4.93 -16.35 -11.25
CA LEU A 53 4.07 -16.51 -10.09
C LEU A 53 2.60 -16.40 -10.54
N PRO A 54 1.83 -17.50 -10.53
CA PRO A 54 0.46 -17.51 -11.06
C PRO A 54 -0.50 -16.62 -10.27
N ASN A 55 -0.17 -16.31 -9.02
CA ASN A 55 -0.92 -15.43 -8.13
C ASN A 55 -0.51 -13.95 -8.24
N VAL A 56 0.47 -13.59 -9.09
CA VAL A 56 0.92 -12.22 -9.29
C VAL A 56 0.55 -11.72 -10.67
N ARG A 57 -0.21 -10.63 -10.74
CA ARG A 57 -0.55 -9.94 -11.98
C ARG A 57 0.18 -8.60 -12.05
N PHE A 58 1.14 -8.46 -12.94
CA PHE A 58 1.77 -7.20 -13.27
C PHE A 58 0.90 -6.43 -14.28
N VAL A 59 0.59 -5.15 -13.98
CA VAL A 59 -0.29 -4.32 -14.81
C VAL A 59 0.41 -3.10 -15.41
N GLY A 60 1.73 -2.97 -15.21
CA GLY A 60 2.52 -1.84 -15.70
C GLY A 60 2.24 -0.55 -14.93
N PHE A 61 2.78 0.54 -15.46
CA PHE A 61 2.61 1.87 -14.86
C PHE A 61 1.17 2.36 -15.06
N LYS A 62 0.55 2.85 -14.00
CA LYS A 62 -0.82 3.37 -13.97
C LYS A 62 -0.86 4.74 -13.32
N THR A 63 -1.77 5.60 -13.79
CA THR A 63 -1.98 6.96 -13.25
C THR A 63 -3.46 7.33 -13.24
N GLY A 64 -3.76 8.47 -12.61
CA GLY A 64 -5.09 9.05 -12.65
C GLY A 64 -6.18 8.09 -12.18
N ARG A 65 -7.33 8.10 -12.88
CA ARG A 65 -8.49 7.29 -12.49
C ARG A 65 -8.26 5.78 -12.52
N GLU A 66 -7.38 5.31 -13.42
CA GLU A 66 -7.03 3.89 -13.50
C GLU A 66 -6.32 3.41 -12.23
N LEU A 67 -5.31 4.16 -11.77
CA LEU A 67 -4.62 3.87 -10.53
C LEU A 67 -5.57 3.96 -9.34
N GLN A 68 -6.34 5.04 -9.26
CA GLN A 68 -7.30 5.24 -8.18
C GLN A 68 -8.32 4.10 -8.08
N ALA A 69 -8.82 3.59 -9.21
CA ALA A 69 -9.73 2.45 -9.23
C ALA A 69 -9.06 1.17 -8.72
N LEU A 70 -7.81 0.92 -9.14
CA LEU A 70 -7.02 -0.22 -8.63
C LEU A 70 -6.79 -0.12 -7.11
N VAL A 71 -6.43 1.05 -6.60
CA VAL A 71 -6.20 1.25 -5.17
C VAL A 71 -7.49 1.10 -4.39
N ALA A 72 -8.59 1.75 -4.82
CA ALA A 72 -9.88 1.68 -4.14
C ALA A 72 -10.46 0.27 -4.10
N ALA A 73 -10.24 -0.53 -5.15
CA ALA A 73 -10.70 -1.91 -5.23
C ALA A 73 -9.84 -2.91 -4.44
N ALA A 74 -8.59 -2.59 -4.13
CA ALA A 74 -7.71 -3.51 -3.40
C ALA A 74 -8.22 -3.79 -1.97
N ARG A 75 -7.95 -4.98 -1.45
CA ARG A 75 -8.22 -5.32 -0.04
C ARG A 75 -7.37 -4.46 0.89
N PHE A 76 -6.09 -4.36 0.60
CA PHE A 76 -5.13 -3.45 1.22
C PHE A 76 -3.92 -3.25 0.30
N THR A 77 -3.07 -2.29 0.61
CA THR A 77 -1.87 -1.99 -0.17
C THR A 77 -0.59 -2.24 0.62
N LEU A 78 0.50 -2.53 -0.10
CA LEU A 78 1.82 -2.81 0.47
C LEU A 78 2.73 -1.59 0.31
N HIS A 79 3.36 -1.16 1.42
CA HIS A 79 4.36 -0.09 1.46
C HIS A 79 5.58 -0.59 2.26
N LEU A 80 6.29 -1.56 1.68
CA LEU A 80 7.35 -2.32 2.34
C LEU A 80 8.74 -1.78 2.00
N SER A 81 8.87 -0.45 1.89
CA SER A 81 10.14 0.23 1.64
C SER A 81 11.18 -0.16 2.69
N LEU A 82 12.42 -0.35 2.23
CA LEU A 82 13.57 -0.69 3.06
C LEU A 82 14.38 0.56 3.45
N TRP A 83 14.02 1.71 2.90
CA TRP A 83 14.65 3.00 3.15
C TRP A 83 13.76 3.91 3.98
N TYR A 84 14.39 4.90 4.61
CA TYR A 84 13.71 5.93 5.38
C TYR A 84 12.89 6.84 4.45
N GLU A 85 11.60 6.55 4.34
CA GLU A 85 10.64 7.42 3.67
C GLU A 85 10.30 8.59 4.60
N ASN A 86 10.26 9.80 4.07
CA ASN A 86 9.79 10.95 4.84
C ASN A 86 8.26 10.95 4.91
N CYS A 87 7.62 11.07 3.74
CA CYS A 87 6.16 11.10 3.62
C CYS A 87 5.74 10.40 2.30
N PRO A 88 5.61 9.06 2.29
CA PRO A 88 5.27 8.34 1.06
C PRO A 88 3.85 8.65 0.62
N LEU A 89 3.70 9.41 -0.47
CA LEU A 89 2.39 9.83 -1.00
C LEU A 89 1.49 8.64 -1.34
N ALA A 90 2.05 7.56 -1.86
CA ALA A 90 1.30 6.34 -2.18
C ALA A 90 0.55 5.78 -0.95
N LEU A 91 1.14 5.84 0.25
CA LEU A 91 0.49 5.44 1.49
C LEU A 91 -0.71 6.33 1.80
N LEU A 92 -0.54 7.66 1.70
CA LEU A 92 -1.63 8.62 1.91
C LEU A 92 -2.73 8.48 0.85
N GLU A 93 -2.36 8.27 -0.41
CA GLU A 93 -3.30 8.00 -1.51
C GLU A 93 -4.14 6.77 -1.22
N SER A 94 -3.52 5.67 -0.74
CA SER A 94 -4.24 4.46 -0.36
C SER A 94 -5.28 4.75 0.72
N GLN A 95 -4.88 5.35 1.83
CA GLN A 95 -5.79 5.69 2.93
C GLN A 95 -6.90 6.66 2.47
N SER A 96 -6.57 7.66 1.64
CA SER A 96 -7.56 8.63 1.12
C SER A 96 -8.63 8.00 0.25
N LEU A 97 -8.33 6.85 -0.37
CA LEU A 97 -9.27 6.05 -1.17
C LEU A 97 -10.00 4.97 -0.34
N GLY A 98 -9.83 5.00 0.99
CA GLY A 98 -10.47 4.05 1.90
C GLY A 98 -9.85 2.66 1.85
N THR A 99 -8.57 2.55 1.49
CA THR A 99 -7.85 1.28 1.42
C THR A 99 -6.77 1.22 2.48
N PRO A 100 -6.85 0.24 3.42
CA PRO A 100 -5.85 0.05 4.46
C PRO A 100 -4.46 -0.26 3.91
N VAL A 101 -3.45 -0.07 4.74
CA VAL A 101 -2.06 -0.28 4.34
C VAL A 101 -1.36 -1.31 5.24
N LEU A 102 -0.47 -2.09 4.66
CA LEU A 102 0.58 -2.81 5.39
C LEU A 102 1.91 -2.15 5.05
N CYS A 103 2.60 -1.60 6.03
CA CYS A 103 3.86 -0.92 5.80
C CYS A 103 4.94 -1.28 6.82
N ASN A 104 6.20 -1.10 6.45
CA ASN A 104 7.32 -1.26 7.36
C ASN A 104 7.36 -0.13 8.39
N ARG A 105 7.72 -0.44 9.63
CA ARG A 105 7.94 0.55 10.69
C ARG A 105 9.32 1.20 10.52
N ILE A 106 9.44 2.07 9.52
CA ILE A 106 10.68 2.78 9.19
C ILE A 106 10.40 4.19 8.69
N GLY A 107 11.29 5.13 8.99
CA GLY A 107 11.15 6.53 8.59
C GLY A 107 9.87 7.18 9.13
N GLY A 108 9.21 7.98 8.29
CA GLY A 108 7.96 8.66 8.64
C GLY A 108 6.69 7.81 8.46
N MET A 109 6.80 6.58 7.96
CA MET A 109 5.61 5.73 7.74
C MET A 109 4.79 5.47 9.01
N PRO A 110 5.41 5.21 10.20
CA PRO A 110 4.66 5.00 11.43
C PRO A 110 3.81 6.21 11.88
N GLU A 111 4.20 7.43 11.48
CA GLU A 111 3.46 8.65 11.82
C GLU A 111 2.18 8.79 10.98
N LEU A 112 2.11 8.10 9.84
CA LEU A 112 1.00 8.17 8.89
C LEU A 112 -0.03 7.05 9.11
N VAL A 113 0.32 6.01 9.89
CA VAL A 113 -0.52 4.82 10.09
C VAL A 113 -0.93 4.72 11.56
N GLU A 114 -2.23 4.70 11.79
CA GLU A 114 -2.79 4.33 13.07
C GLU A 114 -2.89 2.80 13.14
N GLU A 115 -1.97 2.18 13.90
CA GLU A 115 -1.85 0.72 14.04
C GLU A 115 -3.18 0.08 14.43
N GLY A 116 -3.61 -0.93 13.66
CA GLY A 116 -4.88 -1.62 13.87
C GLY A 116 -6.12 -0.83 13.43
N LYS A 117 -5.98 0.46 13.01
CA LYS A 117 -7.11 1.31 12.62
C LYS A 117 -7.09 1.69 11.14
N THR A 118 -5.95 2.12 10.60
CA THR A 118 -5.82 2.50 9.19
C THR A 118 -4.82 1.62 8.44
N GLY A 119 -4.15 0.73 9.14
CA GLY A 119 -3.18 -0.21 8.60
C GLY A 119 -2.47 -0.99 9.67
N ILE A 120 -1.53 -1.81 9.23
CA ILE A 120 -0.66 -2.65 10.06
C ILE A 120 0.79 -2.26 9.83
N LEU A 121 1.55 -2.14 10.90
CA LEU A 121 2.99 -1.90 10.86
C LEU A 121 3.75 -3.22 10.99
N ASN A 122 4.80 -3.35 10.22
CA ASN A 122 5.67 -4.52 10.22
C ASN A 122 7.08 -4.15 10.68
N ASP A 123 7.60 -4.91 11.65
CA ASP A 123 8.89 -4.64 12.29
C ASP A 123 10.03 -5.51 11.74
N THR A 124 9.70 -6.58 11.01
CA THR A 124 10.68 -7.55 10.51
C THR A 124 10.64 -7.59 8.98
N PHE A 125 11.70 -7.13 8.32
CA PHE A 125 11.74 -6.87 6.89
C PHE A 125 12.21 -8.09 6.08
N THR A 126 11.64 -9.27 6.37
CA THR A 126 11.91 -10.51 5.63
C THR A 126 10.67 -10.98 4.86
N PRO A 127 10.86 -11.75 3.78
CA PRO A 127 9.74 -12.30 3.02
C PRO A 127 8.77 -13.14 3.86
N GLU A 128 9.28 -13.90 4.82
CA GLU A 128 8.50 -14.75 5.72
C GLU A 128 7.62 -13.91 6.65
N ALA A 129 8.18 -12.86 7.25
CA ALA A 129 7.42 -11.93 8.10
C ALA A 129 6.35 -11.17 7.29
N TYR A 130 6.66 -10.78 6.07
CA TYR A 130 5.67 -10.19 5.17
C TYR A 130 4.56 -11.19 4.85
N ALA A 131 4.90 -12.43 4.51
CA ALA A 131 3.91 -13.45 4.21
C ALA A 131 2.99 -13.73 5.40
N GLU A 132 3.53 -13.80 6.61
CA GLU A 132 2.73 -13.98 7.85
C GLU A 132 1.73 -12.84 8.04
N LYS A 133 2.20 -11.58 7.98
CA LYS A 133 1.36 -10.40 8.14
C LYS A 133 0.31 -10.27 7.04
N ILE A 134 0.70 -10.52 5.77
CA ILE A 134 -0.21 -10.50 4.63
C ILE A 134 -1.31 -11.55 4.80
N ARG A 135 -0.95 -12.79 5.13
CA ARG A 135 -1.92 -13.88 5.33
C ARG A 135 -2.90 -13.56 6.46
N ALA A 136 -2.41 -13.09 7.61
CA ALA A 136 -3.24 -12.72 8.74
C ALA A 136 -4.23 -11.61 8.37
N LEU A 137 -3.74 -10.53 7.75
CA LEU A 137 -4.59 -9.40 7.37
C LEU A 137 -5.57 -9.77 6.24
N TYR A 138 -5.13 -10.54 5.25
CA TYR A 138 -5.99 -10.98 4.15
C TYR A 138 -7.14 -11.88 4.63
N GLY A 139 -6.90 -12.72 5.64
CA GLY A 139 -7.90 -13.61 6.23
C GLY A 139 -8.93 -12.90 7.12
N ASP A 140 -8.67 -11.66 7.56
CA ASP A 140 -9.55 -10.94 8.47
C ASP A 140 -10.36 -9.84 7.74
N SER A 141 -11.45 -10.25 7.10
CA SER A 141 -12.31 -9.33 6.37
C SER A 141 -13.00 -8.31 7.29
N ALA A 142 -13.33 -8.69 8.53
CA ALA A 142 -13.98 -7.78 9.47
C ALA A 142 -13.04 -6.64 9.87
N LEU A 143 -11.79 -6.96 10.16
CA LEU A 143 -10.75 -5.97 10.46
C LEU A 143 -10.48 -5.07 9.24
N LEU A 144 -10.39 -5.63 8.03
CA LEU A 144 -10.19 -4.84 6.80
C LEU A 144 -11.35 -3.87 6.54
N ASP A 145 -12.59 -4.29 6.78
CA ASP A 145 -13.77 -3.43 6.63
C ASP A 145 -13.78 -2.30 7.66
N GLU A 146 -13.39 -2.58 8.90
CA GLU A 146 -13.23 -1.56 9.93
C GLU A 146 -12.13 -0.57 9.58
N MET A 147 -10.95 -1.06 9.20
CA MET A 147 -9.85 -0.21 8.75
C MET A 147 -10.23 0.65 7.54
N ALA A 148 -10.98 0.11 6.59
CA ALA A 148 -11.45 0.85 5.43
C ALA A 148 -12.40 1.99 5.82
N ARG A 149 -13.28 1.78 6.80
CA ARG A 149 -14.13 2.85 7.37
C ARG A 149 -13.29 3.93 8.04
N ASN A 150 -12.29 3.53 8.82
CA ASN A 150 -11.38 4.45 9.52
C ASN A 150 -10.54 5.28 8.53
N CYS A 151 -10.05 4.67 7.45
CA CYS A 151 -9.35 5.38 6.37
C CYS A 151 -10.23 6.45 5.72
N ARG A 152 -11.50 6.13 5.45
CA ARG A 152 -12.47 7.11 4.91
C ARG A 152 -12.74 8.26 5.88
N ALA A 153 -12.92 7.96 7.17
CA ALA A 153 -13.10 9.00 8.20
C ALA A 153 -11.85 9.89 8.35
N LYS A 154 -10.65 9.29 8.33
CA LYS A 154 -9.39 10.03 8.39
C LYS A 154 -9.22 11.00 7.23
N LYS A 155 -9.71 10.67 6.03
CA LYS A 155 -9.66 11.55 4.86
C LYS A 155 -10.28 12.92 5.13
N GLU A 156 -11.37 12.99 5.90
CA GLU A 156 -12.05 14.25 6.24
C GLU A 156 -11.18 15.16 7.10
N SER A 157 -10.25 14.60 7.86
CA SER A 157 -9.30 15.33 8.70
C SER A 157 -7.96 15.64 8.02
N MET A 158 -7.70 15.06 6.83
CA MET A 158 -6.47 15.32 6.09
C MET A 158 -6.35 16.80 5.72
N MET A 159 -5.13 17.31 5.78
CA MET A 159 -4.85 18.70 5.43
C MET A 159 -5.06 18.91 3.93
N THR A 160 -5.97 19.83 3.59
CA THR A 160 -6.13 20.28 2.20
C THR A 160 -5.01 21.25 1.81
N LEU A 161 -4.80 21.42 0.51
CA LEU A 161 -3.81 22.38 0.01
C LEU A 161 -4.07 23.80 0.53
N ASP A 162 -5.34 24.25 0.54
CA ASP A 162 -5.71 25.56 1.02
C ASP A 162 -5.34 25.74 2.51
N ARG A 163 -5.69 24.78 3.36
CA ARG A 163 -5.32 24.81 4.78
C ARG A 163 -3.81 24.75 5.00
N TYR A 164 -3.08 24.06 4.14
CA TYR A 164 -1.61 24.04 4.18
C TYR A 164 -1.05 25.43 3.82
N CYS A 165 -1.54 26.05 2.75
CA CYS A 165 -1.15 27.40 2.35
C CYS A 165 -1.46 28.42 3.45
N ASP A 166 -2.67 28.38 4.04
CA ASP A 166 -3.05 29.28 5.14
C ASP A 166 -2.09 29.14 6.34
N ARG A 167 -1.71 27.92 6.69
CA ARG A 167 -0.73 27.68 7.77
C ARG A 167 0.67 28.22 7.43
N LEU A 168 1.12 28.05 6.20
CA LEU A 168 2.42 28.60 5.76
C LEU A 168 2.39 30.15 5.84
N LEU A 169 1.35 30.77 5.31
CA LEU A 169 1.19 32.23 5.33
C LEU A 169 1.08 32.80 6.76
N ALA A 170 0.61 32.00 7.72
CA ALA A 170 0.56 32.42 9.11
C ALA A 170 1.92 32.37 9.82
N ILE A 171 2.94 31.75 9.23
CA ILE A 171 4.31 31.68 9.77
C ILE A 171 5.16 32.87 9.25
N TYR A 172 4.83 33.40 8.07
CA TYR A 172 5.51 34.52 7.41
C TYR A 172 4.70 35.81 7.51
#